data_6d8b9ed877545469e962fbcb40ba4f49
#
_entry.id   6d8b9ed877545469e962fbcb40ba4f49
#
_cell.length_a   1.000
_cell.length_b   1.000
_cell.length_c   1.000
_cell.angle_alpha   90.00
_cell.angle_beta   90.00
_cell.angle_gamma   90.00
#
_symmetry.space_group_name_H-M   'P 1'
#
loop_
_entity.id
_entity.type
_entity.pdbx_description
1 polymer ?
#
loop_
_entity_poly.entity_id
_entity_poly.type
_entity_poly.pdbx_seq_one_letter_code
_entity_poly.pdbx_strand_id
1 'polypeptide(L)'
;MTLLRSDLIRRIARKNPTLGEGVVSQILNVFFQSILQHIHVDSRVELRGFGSFASRSYVLKSANVALGKMQYKRMYFRPSEKLIKAVNQTTHPKNGSHS
;
A
#
# COMPACT_ATOMS: atom_id res chain seq x y z
N MET A 1 -9.51 3.02 -13.39
CA MET A 1 -8.20 3.23 -14.01
C MET A 1 -7.12 2.52 -13.21
N THR A 2 -6.28 1.78 -13.87
CA THR A 2 -5.21 1.04 -13.19
C THR A 2 -3.88 1.76 -13.40
N LEU A 3 -3.17 2.02 -12.33
CA LEU A 3 -1.83 2.56 -12.39
C LEU A 3 -0.84 1.40 -12.33
N LEU A 4 -0.08 1.22 -13.39
CA LEU A 4 0.94 0.19 -13.42
C LEU A 4 2.17 0.65 -12.66
N ARG A 5 2.90 -0.32 -12.12
CA ARG A 5 4.13 -0.02 -11.40
C ARG A 5 5.12 0.75 -12.28
N SER A 6 5.23 0.38 -13.54
CA SER A 6 6.11 1.08 -14.47
C SER A 6 5.68 2.53 -14.69
N ASP A 7 4.39 2.81 -14.67
CA ASP A 7 3.89 4.18 -14.78
C ASP A 7 4.27 5.00 -13.55
N LEU A 8 4.18 4.39 -12.39
CA LEU A 8 4.55 5.07 -11.14
C LEU A 8 6.04 5.39 -11.13
N ILE A 9 6.86 4.44 -11.54
CA ILE A 9 8.31 4.64 -11.61
C ILE A 9 8.64 5.81 -12.54
N ARG A 10 8.01 5.86 -13.70
CA ARG A 10 8.24 6.95 -14.64
C ARG A 10 7.81 8.30 -14.10
N ARG A 11 6.68 8.35 -13.41
CA ARG A 11 6.20 9.60 -12.83
C ARG A 11 7.14 10.12 -11.76
N ILE A 12 7.62 9.23 -10.89
CA ILE A 12 8.55 9.62 -9.82
C ILE A 12 9.88 10.08 -10.42
N ALA A 13 10.40 9.34 -11.39
CA ALA A 13 11.65 9.70 -12.04
C ALA A 13 11.56 11.04 -12.76
N ARG A 14 10.39 11.31 -13.36
CA ARG A 14 10.19 12.58 -14.07
C ARG A 14 10.24 13.76 -13.10
N LYS A 15 9.73 13.59 -11.90
CA LYS A 15 9.73 14.64 -10.89
C LYS A 15 11.07 14.75 -10.15
N ASN A 16 11.93 13.76 -10.32
CA ASN A 16 13.24 13.71 -9.67
C ASN A 16 14.28 13.35 -10.71
N PRO A 17 14.62 14.31 -11.60
CA PRO A 17 15.46 13.98 -12.78
C PRO A 17 16.86 13.46 -12.44
N THR A 18 17.36 13.74 -11.23
CA THR A 18 18.64 13.22 -10.82
C THR A 18 18.61 11.73 -10.50
N LEU A 19 17.42 11.18 -10.33
CA LEU A 19 17.23 9.75 -10.13
C LEU A 19 16.78 9.12 -11.43
N GLY A 20 17.47 8.14 -11.92
CA GLY A 20 17.02 7.40 -13.08
C GLY A 20 15.88 6.45 -12.72
N GLU A 21 15.21 5.91 -13.74
CA GLU A 21 14.13 4.96 -13.51
C GLU A 21 14.63 3.71 -12.78
N GLY A 22 15.87 3.28 -13.07
CA GLY A 22 16.45 2.14 -12.39
C GLY A 22 16.60 2.34 -10.89
N VAL A 23 17.04 3.54 -10.49
CA VAL A 23 17.18 3.87 -9.08
C VAL A 23 15.83 3.93 -8.39
N VAL A 24 14.86 4.57 -9.04
CA VAL A 24 13.49 4.65 -8.50
C VAL A 24 12.90 3.26 -8.34
N SER A 25 13.11 2.39 -9.33
CA SER A 25 12.63 1.01 -9.25
C SER A 25 13.22 0.28 -8.07
N GLN A 26 14.53 0.45 -7.83
CA GLN A 26 15.18 -0.17 -6.69
C GLN A 26 14.64 0.34 -5.35
N ILE A 27 14.42 1.65 -5.26
CA ILE A 27 13.86 2.24 -4.05
C ILE A 27 12.48 1.65 -3.76
N LEU A 28 11.63 1.54 -4.78
CA LEU A 28 10.31 0.96 -4.60
C LEU A 28 10.37 -0.51 -4.21
N ASN A 29 11.31 -1.25 -4.78
CA ASN A 29 11.51 -2.65 -4.40
C ASN A 29 11.85 -2.78 -2.91
N VAL A 30 12.81 -2.00 -2.45
CA VAL A 30 13.21 -2.02 -1.04
C VAL A 30 12.04 -1.64 -0.15
N PHE A 31 11.29 -0.64 -0.55
CA PHE A 31 10.12 -0.17 0.20
C PHE A 31 9.09 -1.29 0.38
N PHE A 32 8.68 -1.92 -0.73
CA PHE A 32 7.69 -2.98 -0.69
C PHE A 32 8.20 -4.21 0.06
N GLN A 33 9.46 -4.58 -0.15
CA GLN A 33 10.05 -5.72 0.55
C GLN A 33 10.10 -5.48 2.06
N SER A 34 10.41 -4.26 2.46
CA SER A 34 10.45 -3.92 3.88
C SER A 34 9.09 -4.07 4.53
N ILE A 35 8.03 -3.61 3.84
CA ILE A 35 6.67 -3.78 4.35
C ILE A 35 6.32 -5.26 4.46
N LEU A 36 6.60 -6.02 3.40
CA LEU A 36 6.27 -7.44 3.38
C LEU A 36 6.98 -8.21 4.49
N GLN A 37 8.25 -7.93 4.73
CA GLN A 37 9.00 -8.61 5.77
C GLN A 37 8.40 -8.38 7.15
N HIS A 38 8.00 -7.15 7.43
CA HIS A 38 7.42 -6.83 8.72
C HIS A 38 6.04 -7.45 8.88
N ILE A 39 5.23 -7.40 7.84
CA ILE A 39 3.89 -7.98 7.89
C ILE A 39 3.95 -9.49 8.01
N HIS A 40 4.97 -10.11 7.41
CA HIS A 40 5.10 -11.56 7.40
C HIS A 40 5.25 -12.14 8.81
N VAL A 41 5.84 -11.40 9.73
CA VAL A 41 5.99 -11.83 11.12
C VAL A 41 4.88 -11.29 12.02
N ASP A 42 3.72 -11.00 11.45
CA ASP A 42 2.54 -10.51 12.16
C ASP A 42 2.75 -9.15 12.82
N SER A 43 3.67 -8.38 12.29
CA SER A 43 3.89 -7.04 12.77
C SER A 43 3.03 -6.06 12.01
N ARG A 44 2.70 -4.99 12.69
CA ARG A 44 2.03 -3.87 12.08
C ARG A 44 3.06 -2.86 11.60
N VAL A 45 2.91 -2.40 10.38
CA VAL A 45 3.78 -1.37 9.83
C VAL A 45 2.98 -0.08 9.75
N GLU A 46 3.47 0.94 10.43
CA GLU A 46 2.82 2.24 10.40
C GLU A 46 3.71 3.22 9.64
N LEU A 47 3.15 3.80 8.58
CA LEU A 47 3.81 4.89 7.85
C LEU A 47 3.13 6.18 8.25
N ARG A 48 3.83 6.95 9.08
CA ARG A 48 3.27 8.15 9.66
C ARG A 48 2.81 9.13 8.58
N GLY A 49 1.56 9.56 8.67
CA GLY A 49 0.96 10.45 7.70
C GLY A 49 0.36 9.77 6.47
N PHE A 50 0.58 8.47 6.31
CA PHE A 50 0.04 7.73 5.19
C PHE A 50 -0.99 6.69 5.64
N GLY A 51 -0.60 5.80 6.53
CA GLY A 51 -1.51 4.78 7.03
C GLY A 51 -0.74 3.63 7.67
N SER A 52 -1.47 2.59 7.98
CA SER A 52 -0.87 1.41 8.57
C SER A 52 -1.25 0.17 7.79
N PHE A 53 -0.30 -0.75 7.71
CA PHE A 53 -0.48 -2.07 7.12
C PHE A 53 -0.43 -3.08 8.22
N ALA A 54 -1.32 -4.05 8.18
CA ALA A 54 -1.36 -5.13 9.16
C ALA A 54 -1.80 -6.40 8.46
N SER A 55 -1.44 -7.52 9.04
CA SER A 55 -1.92 -8.80 8.55
C SER A 55 -2.73 -9.47 9.65
N ARG A 56 -3.70 -10.26 9.25
CA ARG A 56 -4.48 -11.10 10.15
C ARG A 56 -4.50 -12.50 9.62
N SER A 57 -4.34 -13.44 10.53
CA SER A 57 -4.41 -14.85 10.19
C SER A 57 -5.83 -15.34 10.32
N TYR A 58 -6.26 -16.11 9.36
CA TYR A 58 -7.56 -16.74 9.36
C TYR A 58 -7.40 -18.24 9.21
N VAL A 59 -8.27 -18.95 9.88
CA VAL A 59 -8.35 -20.40 9.74
C VAL A 59 -9.51 -20.69 8.79
N LEU A 60 -9.21 -21.35 7.69
CA LEU A 60 -10.23 -21.78 6.76
C LEU A 60 -10.86 -23.05 7.31
N LYS A 61 -12.10 -22.94 7.73
CA LYS A 61 -12.86 -24.14 8.07
C LYS A 61 -13.36 -24.74 6.78
N SER A 62 -12.51 -25.55 6.20
CA SER A 62 -12.90 -26.29 5.03
C SER A 62 -13.77 -27.47 5.45
N ALA A 63 -14.78 -27.79 4.65
CA ALA A 63 -15.55 -29.01 4.82
C ALA A 63 -14.65 -30.23 4.65
N ASN A 64 -13.48 -30.06 4.11
CA ASN A 64 -12.53 -31.14 3.86
C ASN A 64 -11.62 -31.32 5.05
N VAL A 65 -12.14 -31.98 6.08
CA VAL A 65 -11.44 -32.17 7.33
C VAL A 65 -10.16 -32.97 7.18
N ALA A 66 -10.05 -33.74 6.10
CA ALA A 66 -8.87 -34.59 5.87
C ALA A 66 -7.59 -33.78 5.66
N LEU A 67 -7.70 -32.53 5.21
CA LEU A 67 -6.55 -31.67 4.97
C LEU A 67 -6.17 -30.80 6.15
N GLY A 68 -6.93 -30.89 7.24
CA GLY A 68 -6.67 -30.09 8.41
C GLY A 68 -7.04 -28.64 8.24
N LYS A 69 -6.52 -27.81 9.13
CA LYS A 69 -6.82 -26.39 9.14
C LYS A 69 -5.87 -25.67 8.20
N MET A 70 -6.38 -25.04 7.17
CA MET A 70 -5.58 -24.17 6.34
C MET A 70 -5.57 -22.78 6.95
N GLN A 71 -4.38 -22.31 7.26
CA GLN A 71 -4.20 -20.94 7.72
C GLN A 71 -3.81 -20.07 6.53
N TYR A 72 -4.41 -18.90 6.45
CA TYR A 72 -4.02 -17.92 5.47
C TYR A 72 -4.02 -16.55 6.10
N LYS A 73 -3.25 -15.64 5.53
CA LYS A 73 -3.14 -14.29 6.04
C LYS A 73 -3.77 -13.32 5.05
N ARG A 74 -4.46 -12.33 5.59
CA ARG A 74 -4.97 -11.22 4.81
C ARG A 74 -4.27 -9.95 5.24
N MET A 75 -3.94 -9.11 4.26
CA MET A 75 -3.37 -7.81 4.51
C MET A 75 -4.47 -6.77 4.58
N TYR A 76 -4.37 -5.90 5.56
CA TYR A 76 -5.28 -4.78 5.74
C TYR A 76 -4.52 -3.49 5.69
N PHE A 77 -5.11 -2.52 5.05
CA PHE A 77 -4.57 -1.17 5.02
C PHE A 77 -5.59 -0.22 5.64
N ARG A 78 -5.11 0.59 6.58
CA ARG A 78 -5.92 1.62 7.20
C ARG A 78 -5.29 2.98 6.89
N PRO A 79 -5.99 3.86 6.16
CA PRO A 79 -5.43 5.16 5.84
C PRO A 79 -5.36 6.04 7.08
N SER A 80 -4.37 6.94 7.12
CA SER A 80 -4.27 7.94 8.16
C SER A 80 -5.30 9.04 7.94
N GLU A 81 -5.59 9.79 8.99
CA GLU A 81 -6.47 10.95 8.85
C GLU A 81 -5.92 11.95 7.85
N LYS A 82 -4.62 12.12 7.85
CA LYS A 82 -3.97 13.05 6.93
C LYS A 82 -4.20 12.62 5.49
N LEU A 83 -4.11 11.31 5.22
CA LEU A 83 -4.36 10.79 3.88
C LEU A 83 -5.83 10.96 3.50
N ILE A 84 -6.74 10.68 4.42
CA ILE A 84 -8.17 10.85 4.16
C ILE A 84 -8.49 12.31 3.83
N LYS A 85 -7.92 13.22 4.59
CA LYS A 85 -8.13 14.65 4.34
C LYS A 85 -7.56 15.07 2.99
N ALA A 86 -6.39 14.56 2.64
CA ALA A 86 -5.77 14.89 1.36
C ALA A 86 -6.64 14.42 0.19
N VAL A 87 -7.19 13.21 0.28
CA VAL A 87 -8.07 12.68 -0.76
C VAL A 87 -9.34 13.51 -0.87
N ASN A 88 -9.92 13.91 0.24
CA ASN A 88 -11.14 14.72 0.23
C ASN A 88 -10.89 16.12 -0.32
N GLN A 89 -9.73 16.69 -0.05
CA GLN A 89 -9.39 17.98 -0.60
C GLN A 89 -9.24 17.94 -2.11
N THR A 90 -8.66 16.86 -2.63
CA THR A 90 -8.45 16.73 -4.07
C THR A 90 -9.74 16.43 -4.82
N THR A 91 -10.79 15.98 -4.14
CA THR A 91 -12.08 15.73 -4.77
C THR A 91 -12.95 16.97 -4.87
N HIS A 92 -12.57 18.07 -4.23
CA HIS A 92 -13.32 19.31 -4.35
C HIS A 92 -12.95 20.01 -5.66
N PRO A 93 -13.92 20.22 -6.56
CA PRO A 93 -13.69 21.09 -7.68
C PRO A 93 -13.61 22.49 -7.15
N LYS A 94 -12.85 23.25 -7.62
CA LYS A 94 -12.70 24.58 -7.06
C LYS A 94 -13.70 25.55 -7.65
N ASN A 95 -14.07 25.12 -6.94
CA ASN A 95 -14.61 25.51 -7.16
C ASN A 95 -15.05 25.95 -7.07
N GLY A 96 -15.12 26.37 -6.94
CA GLY A 96 -15.53 26.50 -6.82
C GLY A 96 -15.83 26.61 -6.64
N SER A 97 -15.89 26.95 -6.69
CA SER A 97 -16.18 26.78 -6.51
C SER A 97 -16.45 26.57 -6.19
N HIS A 98 -16.58 26.75 -5.95
CA HIS A 98 -16.79 26.35 -5.52
C HIS A 98 -17.20 26.37 -5.29
N SER A 99 -17.33 26.86 -5.14
CA SER A 99 -17.65 26.63 -4.95
C SER A 99 -17.67 26.42 -4.73
#